data_18b3520a96773db452c3d8fe95690350
#
_entry.id   18b3520a96773db452c3d8fe95690350
#
_cell.length_a   1.000
_cell.length_b   1.000
_cell.length_c   1.000
_cell.angle_alpha   90.00
_cell.angle_beta   90.00
_cell.angle_gamma   90.00
#
_symmetry.space_group_name_H-M   'P 1'
#
loop_
_entity.id
_entity.type
_entity.pdbx_description
1 polymer ?
#
loop_
_entity_poly.entity_id
_entity_poly.type
_entity_poly.pdbx_seq_one_letter_code
_entity_poly.pdbx_strand_id
1 'polypeptide(L)'
;FISSAGLGTKGSEGFNTTGSDLEINAFKNIIEWVNGKRKAYTDKTSSVEIKADWATGNVAMTGLSWAGTTTFGVAATGVEGLKTIVPAAGIASWYDYFNSQGTQFGNAPYSDLSWLSLYVSTRMLDQDDWAGIWQNYSNYINQLNKDQYAHDRNYSDVWKERDYTLHPENLKTSALIVHGLNDDNVKTKHFELMYDALKKAGQDVKLYLHQGDHVYPAAMSRGYGITANGQDFYDLLNTWLTHYLYGVDNHVESLPAVLAQNNYDPSKWTSYDNWKSSQRLFLNASSKRLEETISSDYAAAGVEIANRNETVSKASSKANLTFVSDVTEDTTIKGHIPVHFKAALAKGQGKNFQINALLVDVADEDFDVVGNGSVKQDKTADAFWMGSNLSNLSVAEYETIKTKYKVIAKGWINL
;
A
#
# COMPACT_ATOMS: atom_id res chain seq x y z
N PHE A 1 -11.30 0.06 -22.25
CA PHE A 1 -10.09 0.01 -21.43
C PHE A 1 -9.07 1.00 -21.95
N ILE A 2 -8.50 1.83 -21.07
CA ILE A 2 -7.46 2.82 -21.39
C ILE A 2 -6.22 2.46 -20.53
N SER A 3 -5.09 2.24 -21.21
CA SER A 3 -3.79 2.11 -20.56
C SER A 3 -2.97 3.36 -20.86
N SER A 4 -2.58 4.08 -19.84
CA SER A 4 -1.82 5.32 -19.97
C SER A 4 -0.40 5.16 -19.42
N ALA A 5 0.58 5.70 -20.14
CA ALA A 5 1.93 5.83 -19.65
C ALA A 5 2.03 7.06 -18.72
N GLY A 6 2.72 6.91 -17.59
CA GLY A 6 3.01 8.02 -16.68
C GLY A 6 4.03 9.00 -17.27
N LEU A 7 4.17 10.16 -16.64
CA LEU A 7 5.15 11.18 -17.04
C LEU A 7 6.57 10.59 -17.08
N GLY A 8 7.29 10.88 -18.15
CA GLY A 8 8.65 10.41 -18.37
C GLY A 8 8.79 8.90 -18.59
N THR A 9 7.70 8.21 -18.92
CA THR A 9 7.70 6.78 -19.22
C THR A 9 7.22 6.52 -20.65
N LYS A 10 7.81 5.54 -21.31
CA LYS A 10 7.50 5.18 -22.71
C LYS A 10 7.56 6.43 -23.60
N GLY A 11 6.50 6.74 -24.33
CA GLY A 11 6.41 7.92 -25.20
C GLY A 11 5.86 9.19 -24.53
N SER A 12 5.60 9.18 -23.23
CA SER A 12 5.12 10.35 -22.50
C SER A 12 6.24 11.34 -22.22
N GLU A 13 5.96 12.63 -22.39
CA GLU A 13 6.91 13.71 -22.11
C GLU A 13 7.11 13.96 -20.63
N GLY A 14 8.02 14.89 -20.31
CA GLY A 14 8.37 15.22 -18.92
C GLY A 14 9.25 14.17 -18.27
N PHE A 15 9.17 14.10 -16.98
CA PHE A 15 9.84 13.11 -16.15
C PHE A 15 8.98 12.75 -14.95
N ASN A 16 9.23 11.61 -14.36
CA ASN A 16 8.48 11.15 -13.19
C ASN A 16 8.78 12.04 -11.97
N THR A 17 7.75 12.40 -11.23
CA THR A 17 7.83 13.29 -10.07
C THR A 17 7.44 12.64 -8.75
N THR A 18 7.31 11.34 -8.75
CA THR A 18 7.02 10.50 -7.59
C THR A 18 5.79 10.97 -6.82
N GLY A 19 4.63 10.87 -7.50
CA GLY A 19 3.33 11.11 -6.87
C GLY A 19 2.98 12.57 -6.60
N SER A 20 3.70 13.54 -7.21
CA SER A 20 3.38 14.96 -7.08
C SER A 20 2.05 15.32 -7.75
N ASP A 21 1.55 16.51 -7.45
CA ASP A 21 0.36 17.06 -8.10
C ASP A 21 0.46 17.09 -9.62
N LEU A 22 1.66 17.32 -10.16
CA LEU A 22 1.90 17.29 -11.61
C LEU A 22 1.60 15.91 -12.20
N GLU A 23 2.10 14.87 -11.58
CA GLU A 23 1.87 13.49 -12.00
C GLU A 23 0.38 13.11 -11.86
N ILE A 24 -0.23 13.41 -10.74
CA ILE A 24 -1.65 13.12 -10.48
C ILE A 24 -2.55 13.86 -11.47
N ASN A 25 -2.26 15.13 -11.75
CA ASN A 25 -3.02 15.92 -12.73
C ASN A 25 -2.87 15.39 -14.17
N ALA A 26 -1.75 14.76 -14.52
CA ALA A 26 -1.62 14.13 -15.84
C ALA A 26 -2.66 13.01 -16.03
N PHE A 27 -2.87 12.17 -15.03
CA PHE A 27 -3.89 11.12 -15.07
C PHE A 27 -5.33 11.67 -14.94
N LYS A 28 -5.54 12.69 -14.10
CA LYS A 28 -6.81 13.41 -14.01
C LYS A 28 -7.26 13.93 -15.39
N ASN A 29 -6.35 14.48 -16.17
CA ASN A 29 -6.63 15.00 -17.50
C ASN A 29 -7.22 13.95 -18.45
N ILE A 30 -6.86 12.69 -18.30
CA ILE A 30 -7.42 11.58 -19.08
C ILE A 30 -8.90 11.39 -18.76
N ILE A 31 -9.26 11.46 -17.48
CA ILE A 31 -10.68 11.36 -17.05
C ILE A 31 -11.46 12.55 -17.58
N GLU A 32 -10.91 13.75 -17.51
CA GLU A 32 -11.53 14.97 -18.06
C GLU A 32 -11.74 14.87 -19.59
N TRP A 33 -10.82 14.23 -20.30
CA TRP A 33 -11.01 13.94 -21.72
C TRP A 33 -12.13 12.91 -21.95
N VAL A 34 -12.13 11.81 -21.20
CA VAL A 34 -13.17 10.76 -21.33
C VAL A 34 -14.56 11.32 -21.08
N ASN A 35 -14.71 12.27 -20.18
CA ASN A 35 -15.99 12.91 -19.89
C ASN A 35 -16.25 14.21 -20.69
N GLY A 36 -15.44 14.48 -21.71
CA GLY A 36 -15.65 15.60 -22.66
C GLY A 36 -15.24 16.97 -22.14
N LYS A 37 -14.57 17.06 -21.00
CA LYS A 37 -14.15 18.34 -20.40
C LYS A 37 -12.78 18.83 -20.84
N ARG A 38 -12.02 17.97 -21.53
CA ARG A 38 -10.68 18.28 -22.05
C ARG A 38 -10.52 17.80 -23.48
N LYS A 39 -9.77 18.53 -24.26
CA LYS A 39 -9.40 18.15 -25.61
C LYS A 39 -8.21 17.19 -25.60
N ALA A 40 -8.22 16.23 -26.51
CA ALA A 40 -7.07 15.44 -26.90
C ALA A 40 -6.92 15.41 -28.42
N TYR A 41 -5.73 15.11 -28.88
CA TYR A 41 -5.37 15.14 -30.32
C TYR A 41 -4.68 13.83 -30.70
N THR A 42 -4.65 13.53 -31.99
CA THR A 42 -4.06 12.28 -32.49
C THR A 42 -2.56 12.17 -32.24
N ASP A 43 -1.87 13.31 -32.19
CA ASP A 43 -0.44 13.41 -31.83
C ASP A 43 -0.10 14.84 -31.37
N LYS A 44 1.17 15.07 -30.97
CA LYS A 44 1.66 16.35 -30.46
C LYS A 44 1.52 17.54 -31.38
N THR A 45 1.58 17.30 -32.69
CA THR A 45 1.61 18.33 -33.72
C THR A 45 0.31 18.42 -34.50
N SER A 46 -0.59 17.48 -34.26
CA SER A 46 -1.88 17.40 -34.96
C SER A 46 -2.86 18.44 -34.42
N SER A 47 -3.66 18.99 -35.32
CA SER A 47 -4.88 19.74 -34.99
C SER A 47 -6.14 18.86 -35.00
N VAL A 48 -6.00 17.57 -35.30
CA VAL A 48 -7.12 16.62 -35.34
C VAL A 48 -7.51 16.21 -33.91
N GLU A 49 -8.62 16.77 -33.47
CA GLU A 49 -9.18 16.43 -32.14
C GLU A 49 -9.77 15.03 -32.15
N ILE A 50 -9.48 14.26 -31.11
CA ILE A 50 -10.12 12.97 -30.81
C ILE A 50 -11.06 13.11 -29.61
N LYS A 51 -12.21 12.47 -29.71
CA LYS A 51 -13.23 12.45 -28.66
C LYS A 51 -13.47 11.03 -28.18
N ALA A 52 -13.79 10.89 -26.90
CA ALA A 52 -14.19 9.60 -26.33
C ALA A 52 -15.70 9.39 -26.45
N ASP A 53 -16.26 9.56 -27.65
CA ASP A 53 -17.70 9.44 -27.93
C ASP A 53 -18.26 8.03 -27.75
N TRP A 54 -17.38 7.05 -27.65
CA TRP A 54 -17.67 5.68 -27.31
C TRP A 54 -17.82 5.44 -25.79
N ALA A 55 -17.48 6.41 -24.94
CA ALA A 55 -17.51 6.30 -23.49
C ALA A 55 -18.78 6.92 -22.90
N THR A 56 -19.25 6.38 -21.78
CA THR A 56 -20.39 6.93 -21.04
C THR A 56 -20.03 8.18 -20.24
N GLY A 57 -18.75 8.50 -20.10
CA GLY A 57 -18.24 9.53 -19.20
C GLY A 57 -18.00 9.02 -17.77
N ASN A 58 -18.50 7.83 -17.43
CA ASN A 58 -18.21 7.19 -16.14
C ASN A 58 -16.88 6.43 -16.23
N VAL A 59 -15.99 6.68 -15.29
CA VAL A 59 -14.65 6.10 -15.28
C VAL A 59 -14.42 5.34 -13.97
N ALA A 60 -13.75 4.21 -14.07
CA ALA A 60 -13.13 3.52 -12.95
C ALA A 60 -11.62 3.50 -13.14
N MET A 61 -10.86 3.55 -12.06
CA MET A 61 -9.42 3.35 -12.09
C MET A 61 -9.04 2.13 -11.27
N THR A 62 -8.08 1.36 -11.76
CA THR A 62 -7.50 0.22 -11.05
C THR A 62 -6.01 0.12 -11.32
N GLY A 63 -5.29 -0.52 -10.44
CA GLY A 63 -3.87 -0.79 -10.62
C GLY A 63 -3.22 -1.34 -9.36
N LEU A 64 -2.04 -1.93 -9.55
CA LEU A 64 -1.19 -2.44 -8.47
C LEU A 64 -0.09 -1.44 -8.15
N SER A 65 0.26 -1.31 -6.86
CA SER A 65 1.44 -0.58 -6.42
C SER A 65 1.38 0.91 -6.80
N TRP A 66 2.31 1.42 -7.60
CA TRP A 66 2.28 2.80 -8.08
C TRP A 66 0.99 3.11 -8.85
N ALA A 67 0.52 2.20 -9.70
CA ALA A 67 -0.76 2.39 -10.39
C ALA A 67 -1.95 2.42 -9.40
N GLY A 68 -1.90 1.64 -8.31
CA GLY A 68 -2.84 1.73 -7.20
C GLY A 68 -2.74 3.06 -6.46
N THR A 69 -1.52 3.57 -6.25
CA THR A 69 -1.24 4.89 -5.66
C THR A 69 -1.82 6.02 -6.51
N THR A 70 -1.64 5.93 -7.83
CA THR A 70 -2.20 6.90 -8.78
C THR A 70 -3.74 6.96 -8.67
N THR A 71 -4.42 5.83 -8.44
CA THR A 71 -5.88 5.84 -8.24
C THR A 71 -6.28 6.64 -6.99
N PHE A 72 -5.52 6.52 -5.90
CA PHE A 72 -5.75 7.30 -4.68
C PHE A 72 -5.53 8.80 -4.93
N GLY A 73 -4.40 9.14 -5.56
CA GLY A 73 -4.09 10.55 -5.88
C GLY A 73 -5.15 11.19 -6.77
N VAL A 74 -5.58 10.50 -7.82
CA VAL A 74 -6.62 11.03 -8.73
C VAL A 74 -7.97 11.14 -8.02
N ALA A 75 -8.35 10.17 -7.18
CA ALA A 75 -9.56 10.25 -6.36
C ALA A 75 -9.54 11.46 -5.41
N ALA A 76 -8.39 11.78 -4.82
CA ALA A 76 -8.21 12.93 -3.94
C ALA A 76 -8.38 14.29 -4.66
N THR A 77 -8.30 14.33 -6.00
CA THR A 77 -8.61 15.54 -6.77
C THR A 77 -10.11 15.85 -6.86
N GLY A 78 -10.98 14.91 -6.54
CA GLY A 78 -12.43 15.04 -6.69
C GLY A 78 -12.89 15.16 -8.14
N VAL A 79 -12.11 14.65 -9.11
CA VAL A 79 -12.40 14.79 -10.54
C VAL A 79 -13.77 14.19 -10.87
N GLU A 80 -14.56 14.98 -11.61
CA GLU A 80 -15.86 14.53 -12.08
C GLU A 80 -15.72 13.40 -13.11
N GLY A 81 -16.61 12.42 -13.04
CA GLY A 81 -16.59 11.24 -13.91
C GLY A 81 -15.89 10.03 -13.29
N LEU A 82 -15.00 10.20 -12.32
CA LEU A 82 -14.43 9.08 -11.58
C LEU A 82 -15.47 8.53 -10.59
N LYS A 83 -16.07 7.40 -10.92
CA LYS A 83 -17.14 6.80 -10.13
C LYS A 83 -16.65 5.86 -9.06
N THR A 84 -15.61 5.11 -9.36
CA THR A 84 -15.05 4.13 -8.45
C THR A 84 -13.56 3.90 -8.69
N ILE A 85 -12.87 3.44 -7.66
CA ILE A 85 -11.48 3.00 -7.73
C ILE A 85 -11.33 1.58 -7.17
N VAL A 86 -10.40 0.82 -7.76
CA VAL A 86 -10.03 -0.52 -7.27
C VAL A 86 -8.51 -0.58 -7.15
N PRO A 87 -7.93 0.14 -6.18
CA PRO A 87 -6.48 0.12 -5.93
C PRO A 87 -6.06 -1.18 -5.27
N ALA A 88 -4.98 -1.78 -5.74
CA ALA A 88 -4.31 -2.88 -5.06
C ALA A 88 -2.93 -2.41 -4.57
N ALA A 89 -2.64 -2.63 -3.29
CA ALA A 89 -1.37 -2.27 -2.66
C ALA A 89 -0.92 -0.83 -2.98
N GLY A 90 -1.85 0.14 -2.92
CA GLY A 90 -1.61 1.55 -3.22
C GLY A 90 -1.04 2.31 -2.03
N ILE A 91 -0.18 3.28 -2.30
CA ILE A 91 0.39 4.20 -1.31
C ILE A 91 -0.60 5.36 -1.09
N ALA A 92 -1.11 5.52 0.12
CA ALA A 92 -2.01 6.62 0.49
C ALA A 92 -1.26 7.91 0.85
N SER A 93 -0.06 7.76 1.43
CA SER A 93 0.84 8.84 1.82
C SER A 93 2.27 8.43 1.53
N TRP A 94 2.98 9.18 0.69
CA TRP A 94 4.38 8.89 0.37
C TRP A 94 5.30 9.11 1.57
N TYR A 95 4.90 9.99 2.52
CA TYR A 95 5.60 10.10 3.79
C TYR A 95 5.58 8.76 4.54
N ASP A 96 4.40 8.19 4.72
CA ASP A 96 4.22 6.93 5.44
C ASP A 96 4.79 5.72 4.70
N TYR A 97 5.10 5.86 3.41
CA TYR A 97 5.79 4.83 2.64
C TYR A 97 7.30 4.78 2.96
N PHE A 98 7.95 5.94 3.10
CA PHE A 98 9.38 6.05 3.38
C PHE A 98 9.71 6.31 4.85
N ASN A 99 8.77 6.89 5.60
CA ASN A 99 8.97 7.31 6.97
C ASN A 99 7.80 6.87 7.85
N SER A 100 8.01 6.88 9.16
CA SER A 100 6.95 6.72 10.14
C SER A 100 7.30 7.55 11.37
N GLN A 101 6.48 8.54 11.69
CA GLN A 101 6.62 9.36 12.89
C GLN A 101 8.06 9.87 13.10
N GLY A 102 8.66 10.48 12.06
CA GLY A 102 10.03 10.99 12.10
C GLY A 102 11.13 9.93 11.92
N THR A 103 10.78 8.68 11.78
CA THR A 103 11.72 7.58 11.54
C THR A 103 11.75 7.24 10.05
N GLN A 104 12.92 7.25 9.43
CA GLN A 104 13.09 6.60 8.15
C GLN A 104 13.19 5.10 8.39
N PHE A 105 12.26 4.33 7.84
CA PHE A 105 12.46 2.91 7.73
C PHE A 105 12.82 2.59 6.28
N GLY A 106 14.06 2.17 6.09
CA GLY A 106 14.51 1.73 4.79
C GLY A 106 13.68 0.54 4.35
N ASN A 107 12.93 0.75 3.27
CA ASN A 107 12.36 -0.35 2.57
C ASN A 107 13.30 -0.66 1.41
N ALA A 108 14.06 -1.70 1.52
CA ALA A 108 14.64 -2.20 0.30
C ALA A 108 13.48 -2.59 -0.64
N PRO A 109 13.49 -2.25 -1.92
CA PRO A 109 14.63 -1.70 -2.64
C PRO A 109 14.62 -0.17 -2.77
N TYR A 110 13.65 0.56 -2.24
CA TYR A 110 13.38 1.97 -2.57
C TYR A 110 13.71 2.87 -1.38
N SER A 111 14.68 3.76 -1.54
CA SER A 111 15.21 4.52 -0.42
C SER A 111 14.54 5.88 -0.21
N ASP A 112 14.09 6.53 -1.28
CA ASP A 112 13.48 7.87 -1.23
C ASP A 112 12.76 8.26 -2.54
N LEU A 113 12.13 9.44 -2.53
CA LEU A 113 11.38 9.96 -3.68
C LEU A 113 12.25 10.14 -4.93
N SER A 114 13.45 10.67 -4.77
CA SER A 114 14.34 10.98 -5.89
C SER A 114 14.90 9.69 -6.52
N TRP A 115 15.29 8.74 -5.70
CA TRP A 115 15.76 7.43 -6.17
C TRP A 115 14.65 6.71 -6.96
N LEU A 116 13.43 6.77 -6.44
CA LEU A 116 12.29 6.10 -7.08
C LEU A 116 11.90 6.78 -8.40
N SER A 117 11.97 8.13 -8.46
CA SER A 117 11.82 8.87 -9.71
C SER A 117 12.83 8.42 -10.77
N LEU A 118 14.11 8.29 -10.40
CA LEU A 118 15.17 7.80 -11.29
C LEU A 118 14.91 6.36 -11.74
N TYR A 119 14.53 5.49 -10.83
CA TYR A 119 14.30 4.07 -11.09
C TYR A 119 13.22 3.82 -12.16
N VAL A 120 12.15 4.61 -12.16
CA VAL A 120 11.04 4.44 -13.12
C VAL A 120 11.18 5.27 -14.40
N SER A 121 12.17 6.15 -14.49
CA SER A 121 12.36 7.07 -15.60
C SER A 121 12.93 6.34 -16.82
N THR A 122 12.06 5.85 -17.71
CA THR A 122 12.48 5.09 -18.89
C THR A 122 13.00 5.96 -20.03
N ARG A 123 12.78 7.28 -20.03
CA ARG A 123 13.32 8.21 -21.02
C ARG A 123 14.84 8.30 -21.02
N MET A 124 15.48 7.98 -19.89
CA MET A 124 16.96 7.89 -19.83
C MET A 124 17.54 6.76 -20.70
N LEU A 125 16.72 5.86 -21.21
CA LEU A 125 17.14 4.80 -22.13
C LEU A 125 17.25 5.27 -23.56
N ASP A 126 16.66 6.43 -23.90
CA ASP A 126 16.81 7.12 -25.18
C ASP A 126 17.74 8.33 -25.00
N GLN A 127 18.93 8.27 -25.59
CA GLN A 127 19.97 9.28 -25.38
C GLN A 127 19.59 10.66 -25.89
N ASP A 128 18.93 10.74 -27.05
CA ASP A 128 18.56 12.02 -27.65
C ASP A 128 17.43 12.68 -26.86
N ASP A 129 16.46 11.89 -26.43
CA ASP A 129 15.36 12.34 -25.58
C ASP A 129 15.86 12.76 -24.20
N TRP A 130 16.76 11.96 -23.61
CA TRP A 130 17.38 12.24 -22.32
C TRP A 130 18.19 13.53 -22.33
N ALA A 131 19.00 13.77 -23.36
CA ALA A 131 19.79 14.98 -23.51
C ALA A 131 18.90 16.24 -23.50
N GLY A 132 17.69 16.16 -24.07
CA GLY A 132 16.74 17.27 -24.09
C GLY A 132 16.14 17.62 -22.73
N ILE A 133 16.05 16.68 -21.77
CA ILE A 133 15.41 16.91 -20.48
C ILE A 133 16.38 16.90 -19.30
N TRP A 134 17.60 16.39 -19.51
CA TRP A 134 18.57 16.13 -18.43
C TRP A 134 18.75 17.28 -17.44
N GLN A 135 18.94 18.50 -17.95
CA GLN A 135 19.21 19.64 -17.06
C GLN A 135 18.01 19.96 -16.15
N ASN A 136 16.81 19.97 -16.70
CA ASN A 136 15.60 20.23 -15.92
C ASN A 136 15.33 19.11 -14.92
N TYR A 137 15.52 17.87 -15.34
CA TYR A 137 15.35 16.73 -14.47
C TYR A 137 16.37 16.69 -13.34
N SER A 138 17.63 16.97 -13.63
CA SER A 138 18.69 17.06 -12.61
C SER A 138 18.39 18.17 -11.59
N ASN A 139 17.95 19.32 -12.05
CA ASN A 139 17.54 20.41 -11.16
C ASN A 139 16.38 20.00 -10.26
N TYR A 140 15.37 19.33 -10.83
CA TYR A 140 14.24 18.80 -10.07
C TYR A 140 14.67 17.79 -9.00
N ILE A 141 15.48 16.80 -9.34
CA ILE A 141 15.98 15.78 -8.41
C ILE A 141 16.81 16.40 -7.29
N ASN A 142 17.65 17.37 -7.62
CA ASN A 142 18.44 18.08 -6.60
C ASN A 142 17.55 18.88 -5.64
N GLN A 143 16.49 19.50 -6.14
CA GLN A 143 15.53 20.20 -5.28
C GLN A 143 14.72 19.22 -4.44
N LEU A 144 14.21 18.14 -5.05
CA LEU A 144 13.46 17.10 -4.35
C LEU A 144 14.28 16.48 -3.21
N ASN A 145 15.59 16.26 -3.43
CA ASN A 145 16.48 15.80 -2.38
C ASN A 145 16.59 16.78 -1.21
N LYS A 146 16.70 18.07 -1.49
CA LYS A 146 16.72 19.07 -0.43
C LYS A 146 15.41 19.07 0.38
N ASP A 147 14.29 19.02 -0.32
CA ASP A 147 12.96 19.15 0.31
C ASP A 147 12.60 17.91 1.12
N GLN A 148 12.87 16.71 0.61
CA GLN A 148 12.54 15.47 1.32
C GLN A 148 13.41 15.22 2.55
N TYR A 149 14.62 15.78 2.59
CA TYR A 149 15.54 15.68 3.73
C TYR A 149 15.53 16.92 4.63
N ALA A 150 14.78 17.95 4.26
CA ALA A 150 14.56 19.10 5.13
C ALA A 150 13.89 18.66 6.44
N HIS A 151 14.12 19.44 7.50
CA HIS A 151 13.51 19.22 8.80
C HIS A 151 13.76 17.83 9.41
N ASP A 152 14.96 17.28 9.23
CA ASP A 152 15.34 15.96 9.76
C ASP A 152 14.37 14.85 9.33
N ARG A 153 13.86 14.92 8.09
CA ARG A 153 12.87 14.01 7.51
C ARG A 153 11.50 14.01 8.22
N ASN A 154 11.19 15.04 8.97
CA ASN A 154 9.86 15.24 9.48
C ASN A 154 8.89 15.63 8.36
N TYR A 155 7.60 15.45 8.64
CA TYR A 155 6.54 15.78 7.70
C TYR A 155 6.58 17.28 7.31
N SER A 156 6.61 17.56 6.02
CA SER A 156 6.80 18.90 5.44
C SER A 156 5.96 19.06 4.16
N ASP A 157 6.05 20.20 3.50
CA ASP A 157 5.20 20.51 2.33
C ASP A 157 5.42 19.54 1.15
N VAL A 158 6.63 19.03 0.94
CA VAL A 158 6.88 18.02 -0.09
C VAL A 158 6.10 16.72 0.16
N TRP A 159 5.86 16.40 1.43
CA TRP A 159 5.09 15.23 1.83
C TRP A 159 3.59 15.50 1.81
N LYS A 160 3.16 16.73 2.16
CA LYS A 160 1.74 17.14 2.06
C LYS A 160 1.21 17.02 0.65
N GLU A 161 1.96 17.48 -0.35
CA GLU A 161 1.60 17.34 -1.78
C GLU A 161 1.34 15.87 -2.18
N ARG A 162 1.97 14.95 -1.45
CA ARG A 162 1.96 13.51 -1.72
C ARG A 162 1.18 12.69 -0.69
N ASP A 163 0.33 13.35 0.07
CA ASP A 163 -0.56 12.73 1.06
C ASP A 163 -2.02 12.89 0.60
N TYR A 164 -2.54 11.85 -0.02
CA TYR A 164 -3.86 11.84 -0.64
C TYR A 164 -5.01 11.73 0.35
N THR A 165 -4.72 11.69 1.65
CA THR A 165 -5.70 11.58 2.74
C THR A 165 -6.07 12.91 3.39
N LEU A 166 -5.33 13.98 3.08
CA LEU A 166 -5.45 15.27 3.76
C LEU A 166 -6.79 15.97 3.54
N HIS A 167 -7.40 15.75 2.37
CA HIS A 167 -8.61 16.45 1.94
C HIS A 167 -9.76 15.48 1.66
N PRO A 168 -10.27 14.77 2.70
CA PRO A 168 -11.35 13.79 2.51
C PRO A 168 -12.61 14.41 1.92
N GLU A 169 -12.85 15.70 2.09
CA GLU A 169 -13.96 16.43 1.47
C GLU A 169 -13.95 16.41 -0.07
N ASN A 170 -12.79 16.15 -0.67
CA ASN A 170 -12.64 16.00 -2.13
C ASN A 170 -12.90 14.57 -2.61
N LEU A 171 -12.87 13.58 -1.73
CA LEU A 171 -13.11 12.18 -2.09
C LEU A 171 -14.59 11.98 -2.41
N LYS A 172 -14.92 11.77 -3.69
CA LYS A 172 -16.30 11.65 -4.21
C LYS A 172 -16.53 10.34 -4.94
N THR A 173 -15.66 9.37 -4.73
CA THR A 173 -15.65 8.10 -5.44
C THR A 173 -15.78 6.94 -4.46
N SER A 174 -16.54 5.90 -4.84
CA SER A 174 -16.52 4.63 -4.12
C SER A 174 -15.19 3.90 -4.31
N ALA A 175 -14.89 2.94 -3.44
CA ALA A 175 -13.64 2.19 -3.51
C ALA A 175 -13.80 0.73 -3.08
N LEU A 176 -13.23 -0.18 -3.87
CA LEU A 176 -12.89 -1.54 -3.46
C LEU A 176 -11.38 -1.59 -3.26
N ILE A 177 -10.93 -1.38 -2.03
CA ILE A 177 -9.50 -1.38 -1.71
C ILE A 177 -9.03 -2.81 -1.50
N VAL A 178 -7.98 -3.18 -2.22
CA VAL A 178 -7.37 -4.51 -2.18
C VAL A 178 -5.97 -4.43 -1.59
N HIS A 179 -5.64 -5.33 -0.65
CA HIS A 179 -4.31 -5.32 -0.05
C HIS A 179 -3.88 -6.69 0.45
N GLY A 180 -2.60 -6.99 0.29
CA GLY A 180 -1.98 -8.17 0.88
C GLY A 180 -1.58 -7.90 2.34
N LEU A 181 -2.03 -8.74 3.27
CA LEU A 181 -1.73 -8.57 4.70
C LEU A 181 -0.27 -8.91 5.05
N ASN A 182 0.46 -9.56 4.14
CA ASN A 182 1.89 -9.81 4.24
C ASN A 182 2.72 -8.88 3.33
N ASP A 183 2.16 -7.76 2.85
CA ASP A 183 2.87 -6.82 2.00
C ASP A 183 3.94 -6.05 2.79
N ASP A 184 5.20 -6.40 2.53
CA ASP A 184 6.36 -5.73 3.13
C ASP A 184 6.83 -4.50 2.33
N ASN A 185 6.35 -4.35 1.10
CA ASN A 185 6.66 -3.20 0.25
C ASN A 185 5.72 -2.03 0.58
N VAL A 186 4.45 -2.13 0.20
CA VAL A 186 3.44 -1.13 0.59
C VAL A 186 2.71 -1.65 1.83
N LYS A 187 3.11 -1.16 2.98
CA LYS A 187 2.61 -1.65 4.26
C LYS A 187 1.10 -1.46 4.43
N THR A 188 0.48 -2.35 5.18
CA THR A 188 -0.96 -2.37 5.47
C THR A 188 -1.50 -1.03 5.99
N LYS A 189 -0.69 -0.22 6.65
CA LYS A 189 -1.04 1.15 7.07
C LYS A 189 -1.67 1.97 5.93
N HIS A 190 -1.25 1.77 4.68
CA HIS A 190 -1.73 2.59 3.55
C HIS A 190 -3.19 2.32 3.20
N PHE A 191 -3.64 1.07 3.22
CA PHE A 191 -5.05 0.81 2.98
C PHE A 191 -5.92 1.37 4.12
N GLU A 192 -5.44 1.30 5.36
CA GLU A 192 -6.17 1.84 6.53
C GLU A 192 -6.32 3.36 6.44
N LEU A 193 -5.25 4.08 6.12
CA LEU A 193 -5.27 5.53 5.96
C LEU A 193 -6.32 5.97 4.91
N MET A 194 -6.32 5.33 3.74
CA MET A 194 -7.27 5.70 2.69
C MET A 194 -8.69 5.21 3.00
N TYR A 195 -8.85 4.03 3.61
CA TYR A 195 -10.14 3.55 4.08
C TYR A 195 -10.78 4.56 5.05
N ASP A 196 -10.02 5.03 6.03
CA ASP A 196 -10.52 6.01 7.01
C ASP A 196 -10.87 7.36 6.35
N ALA A 197 -10.05 7.82 5.39
CA ALA A 197 -10.34 9.05 4.64
C ALA A 197 -11.63 8.93 3.83
N LEU A 198 -11.83 7.83 3.10
CA LEU A 198 -13.04 7.57 2.33
C LEU A 198 -14.28 7.40 3.21
N LYS A 199 -14.16 6.70 4.34
CA LYS A 199 -15.25 6.59 5.33
C LYS A 199 -15.63 7.95 5.92
N LYS A 200 -14.63 8.78 6.23
CA LYS A 200 -14.85 10.16 6.70
C LYS A 200 -15.56 11.02 5.66
N ALA A 201 -15.27 10.78 4.37
CA ALA A 201 -15.96 11.42 3.25
C ALA A 201 -17.37 10.87 2.99
N GLY A 202 -17.83 9.87 3.73
CA GLY A 202 -19.14 9.23 3.57
C GLY A 202 -19.26 8.35 2.33
N GLN A 203 -18.13 7.92 1.76
CA GLN A 203 -18.15 7.10 0.55
C GLN A 203 -18.40 5.61 0.85
N ASP A 204 -18.98 4.89 -0.13
CA ASP A 204 -19.01 3.44 -0.08
C ASP A 204 -17.61 2.88 -0.33
N VAL A 205 -17.06 2.24 0.69
CA VAL A 205 -15.72 1.65 0.64
C VAL A 205 -15.75 0.25 1.23
N LYS A 206 -15.20 -0.70 0.47
CA LYS A 206 -15.05 -2.10 0.84
C LYS A 206 -13.57 -2.45 0.86
N LEU A 207 -13.20 -3.37 1.75
CA LEU A 207 -11.84 -3.92 1.85
C LEU A 207 -11.83 -5.38 1.43
N TYR A 208 -10.89 -5.73 0.56
CA TYR A 208 -10.56 -7.11 0.18
C TYR A 208 -9.13 -7.39 0.59
N LEU A 209 -8.95 -8.09 1.72
CA LEU A 209 -7.66 -8.29 2.38
C LEU A 209 -7.24 -9.74 2.29
N HIS A 210 -6.21 -10.02 1.49
CA HIS A 210 -5.71 -11.38 1.28
C HIS A 210 -4.37 -11.61 1.99
N GLN A 211 -3.98 -12.89 2.17
CA GLN A 211 -2.73 -13.26 2.83
C GLN A 211 -1.51 -13.22 1.88
N GLY A 212 -1.67 -12.80 0.66
CA GLY A 212 -0.55 -12.53 -0.24
C GLY A 212 0.28 -11.34 0.21
N ASP A 213 1.39 -11.16 -0.47
CA ASP A 213 2.29 -10.02 -0.36
C ASP A 213 1.88 -8.89 -1.33
N HIS A 214 2.86 -8.30 -2.04
CA HIS A 214 2.67 -7.20 -2.98
C HIS A 214 2.14 -7.67 -4.34
N VAL A 215 0.92 -8.19 -4.40
CA VAL A 215 0.31 -8.78 -5.60
C VAL A 215 -1.10 -8.25 -5.88
N TYR A 216 -1.52 -8.34 -7.14
CA TYR A 216 -2.90 -8.10 -7.54
C TYR A 216 -3.68 -9.44 -7.46
N PRO A 217 -4.91 -9.47 -6.91
CA PRO A 217 -5.63 -10.73 -6.67
C PRO A 217 -6.29 -11.34 -7.90
N ALA A 218 -6.01 -10.84 -9.08
CA ALA A 218 -6.45 -11.42 -10.34
C ALA A 218 -5.26 -11.95 -11.13
N ALA A 219 -5.48 -12.98 -11.95
CA ALA A 219 -4.44 -13.56 -12.80
C ALA A 219 -4.04 -12.59 -13.92
N MET A 220 -3.15 -11.66 -13.61
CA MET A 220 -2.53 -10.70 -14.52
C MET A 220 -1.01 -10.89 -14.50
N SER A 221 -0.24 -10.15 -15.29
CA SER A 221 1.22 -10.31 -15.44
C SER A 221 2.03 -10.27 -14.13
N ARG A 222 1.47 -9.78 -13.04
CA ARG A 222 2.02 -9.79 -11.68
C ARG A 222 0.93 -10.04 -10.64
N GLY A 223 -0.05 -10.85 -10.97
CA GLY A 223 -1.15 -11.16 -10.08
C GLY A 223 -1.41 -12.66 -10.04
N TYR A 224 -2.18 -13.06 -9.07
CA TYR A 224 -2.59 -14.44 -8.84
C TYR A 224 -4.09 -14.47 -8.67
N GLY A 225 -4.78 -15.42 -9.30
CA GLY A 225 -6.21 -15.62 -9.09
C GLY A 225 -6.47 -16.01 -7.63
N ILE A 226 -7.07 -15.10 -6.88
CA ILE A 226 -7.47 -15.34 -5.50
C ILE A 226 -8.98 -15.50 -5.46
N THR A 227 -9.43 -16.61 -4.89
CA THR A 227 -10.84 -16.94 -4.72
C THR A 227 -11.24 -16.74 -3.25
N ALA A 228 -12.25 -15.94 -3.01
CA ALA A 228 -12.81 -15.71 -1.69
C ALA A 228 -14.21 -16.33 -1.59
N ASN A 229 -14.43 -17.27 -0.67
CA ASN A 229 -15.71 -17.94 -0.47
C ASN A 229 -16.33 -18.48 -1.77
N GLY A 230 -15.52 -19.03 -2.66
CA GLY A 230 -15.93 -19.59 -3.94
C GLY A 230 -16.15 -18.57 -5.07
N GLN A 231 -15.94 -17.27 -4.82
CA GLN A 231 -15.99 -16.21 -5.82
C GLN A 231 -14.58 -15.81 -6.26
N ASP A 232 -14.29 -15.89 -7.55
CA ASP A 232 -13.06 -15.37 -8.13
C ASP A 232 -13.03 -13.83 -8.07
N PHE A 233 -11.84 -13.26 -7.95
CA PHE A 233 -11.71 -11.81 -7.86
C PHE A 233 -12.16 -11.09 -9.15
N TYR A 234 -12.02 -11.70 -10.32
CA TYR A 234 -12.55 -11.10 -11.57
C TYR A 234 -14.07 -11.00 -11.56
N ASP A 235 -14.78 -11.98 -10.99
CA ASP A 235 -16.24 -11.93 -10.86
C ASP A 235 -16.66 -10.83 -9.90
N LEU A 236 -15.94 -10.68 -8.79
CA LEU A 236 -16.13 -9.59 -7.85
C LEU A 236 -15.86 -8.23 -8.52
N LEU A 237 -14.74 -8.11 -9.23
CA LEU A 237 -14.37 -6.90 -9.95
C LEU A 237 -15.40 -6.53 -11.02
N ASN A 238 -15.88 -7.51 -11.79
CA ASN A 238 -16.92 -7.30 -12.80
C ASN A 238 -18.23 -6.84 -12.14
N THR A 239 -18.64 -7.47 -11.05
CA THR A 239 -19.84 -7.07 -10.27
C THR A 239 -19.70 -5.63 -9.79
N TRP A 240 -18.54 -5.27 -9.20
CA TRP A 240 -18.24 -3.92 -8.73
C TRP A 240 -18.29 -2.89 -9.86
N LEU A 241 -17.58 -3.14 -10.96
CA LEU A 241 -17.49 -2.20 -12.07
C LEU A 241 -18.80 -2.03 -12.84
N THR A 242 -19.59 -3.09 -13.04
CA THR A 242 -20.89 -2.98 -13.73
C THR A 242 -21.89 -2.17 -12.91
N HIS A 243 -21.85 -2.26 -11.60
CA HIS A 243 -22.66 -1.41 -10.73
C HIS A 243 -22.31 0.08 -10.90
N TYR A 244 -21.05 0.44 -10.65
CA TYR A 244 -20.64 1.85 -10.61
C TYR A 244 -20.52 2.51 -11.99
N LEU A 245 -20.24 1.77 -13.05
CA LEU A 245 -20.09 2.34 -14.39
C LEU A 245 -21.37 2.33 -15.20
N TYR A 246 -22.22 1.33 -15.00
CA TYR A 246 -23.45 1.13 -15.79
C TYR A 246 -24.73 1.22 -14.99
N GLY A 247 -24.66 1.32 -13.66
CA GLY A 247 -25.83 1.39 -12.79
C GLY A 247 -26.60 0.07 -12.71
N VAL A 248 -25.92 -1.06 -12.92
CA VAL A 248 -26.55 -2.38 -12.79
C VAL A 248 -26.90 -2.64 -11.32
N ASP A 249 -28.16 -2.94 -11.05
CA ASP A 249 -28.61 -3.41 -9.75
C ASP A 249 -28.20 -4.88 -9.58
N ASN A 250 -27.08 -5.11 -8.94
CA ASN A 250 -26.46 -6.42 -8.73
C ASN A 250 -26.07 -6.66 -7.26
N HIS A 251 -26.70 -5.88 -6.37
CA HIS A 251 -26.54 -6.01 -4.92
C HIS A 251 -25.11 -5.81 -4.39
N VAL A 252 -24.29 -5.01 -5.07
CA VAL A 252 -22.91 -4.67 -4.64
C VAL A 252 -22.89 -4.07 -3.24
N GLU A 253 -23.93 -3.34 -2.86
CA GLU A 253 -24.09 -2.73 -1.54
C GLU A 253 -24.14 -3.77 -0.42
N SER A 254 -24.62 -5.00 -0.73
CA SER A 254 -24.70 -6.11 0.23
C SER A 254 -23.35 -6.79 0.50
N LEU A 255 -22.32 -6.47 -0.29
CA LEU A 255 -20.98 -6.96 -0.01
C LEU A 255 -20.53 -6.51 1.39
N PRO A 256 -19.81 -7.38 2.13
CA PRO A 256 -19.34 -7.02 3.46
C PRO A 256 -18.41 -5.79 3.38
N ALA A 257 -18.42 -4.96 4.41
CA ALA A 257 -17.52 -3.81 4.47
C ALA A 257 -16.05 -4.24 4.43
N VAL A 258 -15.76 -5.40 5.00
CA VAL A 258 -14.42 -6.01 4.97
C VAL A 258 -14.55 -7.51 4.72
N LEU A 259 -13.78 -8.01 3.78
CA LEU A 259 -13.57 -9.42 3.54
C LEU A 259 -12.09 -9.73 3.74
N ALA A 260 -11.76 -10.51 4.76
CA ALA A 260 -10.38 -10.79 5.12
C ALA A 260 -10.09 -12.30 5.16
N GLN A 261 -8.98 -12.69 4.55
CA GLN A 261 -8.49 -14.06 4.52
C GLN A 261 -7.80 -14.42 5.84
N ASN A 262 -8.03 -15.63 6.33
CA ASN A 262 -7.45 -16.09 7.57
C ASN A 262 -5.93 -16.35 7.41
N ASN A 263 -5.14 -16.00 8.42
CA ASN A 263 -3.68 -16.13 8.38
C ASN A 263 -3.15 -17.52 8.72
N TYR A 264 -3.97 -18.39 9.30
CA TYR A 264 -3.63 -19.79 9.58
C TYR A 264 -4.19 -20.75 8.53
N ASP A 265 -5.39 -20.45 8.03
CA ASP A 265 -6.09 -21.25 7.03
C ASP A 265 -6.52 -20.33 5.88
N PRO A 266 -5.72 -20.22 4.82
CA PRO A 266 -6.00 -19.31 3.70
C PRO A 266 -7.22 -19.73 2.87
N SER A 267 -7.79 -20.92 3.09
CA SER A 267 -9.06 -21.31 2.46
C SER A 267 -10.26 -20.59 3.10
N LYS A 268 -10.10 -20.03 4.29
CA LYS A 268 -11.15 -19.37 5.05
C LYS A 268 -11.09 -17.87 4.91
N TRP A 269 -12.26 -17.26 4.71
CA TRP A 269 -12.48 -15.84 4.66
C TRP A 269 -13.53 -15.42 5.66
N THR A 270 -13.30 -14.33 6.34
CA THR A 270 -14.20 -13.78 7.34
C THR A 270 -14.69 -12.40 6.91
N SER A 271 -15.99 -12.17 7.06
CA SER A 271 -16.62 -10.88 6.80
C SER A 271 -16.74 -10.06 8.08
N TYR A 272 -16.45 -8.75 8.00
CA TYR A 272 -16.61 -7.83 9.10
C TYR A 272 -17.34 -6.57 8.65
N ASP A 273 -18.12 -5.96 9.56
CA ASP A 273 -18.86 -4.72 9.30
C ASP A 273 -17.94 -3.47 9.28
N ASN A 274 -16.75 -3.59 9.85
CA ASN A 274 -15.76 -2.52 9.86
C ASN A 274 -14.36 -3.06 10.16
N TRP A 275 -13.33 -2.23 9.92
CA TRP A 275 -11.92 -2.52 10.21
C TRP A 275 -11.45 -1.79 11.48
N LYS A 276 -12.26 -1.77 12.53
CA LYS A 276 -11.92 -1.15 13.81
C LYS A 276 -11.94 -2.20 14.91
N SER A 277 -11.01 -2.09 15.86
CA SER A 277 -11.06 -2.83 17.09
C SER A 277 -11.78 -2.01 18.15
N SER A 278 -12.62 -2.67 18.93
CA SER A 278 -13.29 -2.09 20.11
C SER A 278 -12.63 -2.48 21.42
N GLN A 279 -11.74 -3.44 21.39
CA GLN A 279 -11.08 -3.96 22.60
C GLN A 279 -9.71 -3.33 22.82
N ARG A 280 -9.33 -3.19 24.07
CA ARG A 280 -7.98 -2.77 24.47
C ARG A 280 -7.33 -3.93 25.20
N LEU A 281 -6.20 -4.38 24.66
CA LEU A 281 -5.32 -5.30 25.36
C LEU A 281 -4.35 -4.48 26.22
N PHE A 282 -4.39 -4.67 27.52
CA PHE A 282 -3.40 -4.12 28.41
C PHE A 282 -2.29 -5.16 28.55
N LEU A 283 -1.21 -4.97 27.83
CA LEU A 283 0.01 -5.73 28.03
C LEU A 283 0.51 -5.37 29.43
N ASN A 284 0.48 -6.35 30.31
CA ASN A 284 0.71 -6.16 31.74
C ASN A 284 2.16 -5.76 32.04
N ALA A 285 2.47 -4.48 31.78
CA ALA A 285 3.41 -3.85 32.67
C ALA A 285 2.67 -3.75 33.98
N SER A 286 2.85 -4.74 34.85
CA SER A 286 2.51 -4.59 36.27
C SER A 286 2.90 -3.16 36.64
N SER A 287 2.16 -2.49 37.50
CA SER A 287 2.31 -1.09 37.91
C SER A 287 3.71 -0.66 38.41
N LYS A 288 4.72 -1.45 38.15
CA LYS A 288 6.13 -1.16 38.37
C LYS A 288 6.68 -0.52 37.13
N ARG A 289 7.07 0.73 37.26
CA ARG A 289 7.91 1.45 36.32
C ARG A 289 9.13 0.57 36.01
N LEU A 290 9.20 0.05 34.78
CA LEU A 290 10.37 -0.66 34.32
C LEU A 290 11.38 0.41 33.89
N GLU A 291 12.39 0.63 34.70
CA GLU A 291 13.57 1.40 34.29
C GLU A 291 14.59 0.42 33.71
N GLU A 292 14.47 0.16 32.42
CA GLU A 292 15.46 -0.64 31.71
C GLU A 292 16.12 0.22 30.65
N THR A 293 17.43 0.09 30.54
CA THR A 293 18.21 0.76 29.50
C THR A 293 18.36 -0.20 28.31
N ILE A 294 17.85 0.21 27.16
CA ILE A 294 18.05 -0.51 25.90
C ILE A 294 19.26 0.09 25.19
N SER A 295 20.17 -0.76 24.78
CA SER A 295 21.33 -0.35 23.97
C SER A 295 20.96 -0.33 22.49
N SER A 296 21.39 0.72 21.78
CA SER A 296 21.36 0.76 20.30
C SER A 296 22.50 -0.03 19.67
N ASP A 297 23.46 -0.48 20.44
CA ASP A 297 24.54 -1.35 19.97
C ASP A 297 24.07 -2.82 20.01
N TYR A 298 23.51 -3.26 18.90
CA TYR A 298 22.99 -4.63 18.75
C TYR A 298 24.11 -5.69 18.84
N ALA A 299 25.30 -5.38 18.36
CA ALA A 299 26.43 -6.30 18.43
C ALA A 299 26.88 -6.50 19.90
N ALA A 300 26.98 -5.42 20.68
CA ALA A 300 27.28 -5.48 22.10
C ALA A 300 26.17 -6.16 22.92
N ALA A 301 24.93 -6.11 22.40
CA ALA A 301 23.78 -6.79 23.03
C ALA A 301 23.71 -8.28 22.70
N GLY A 302 24.58 -8.79 21.82
CA GLY A 302 24.54 -10.19 21.37
C GLY A 302 23.34 -10.55 20.51
N VAL A 303 22.76 -9.56 19.83
CA VAL A 303 21.62 -9.75 18.93
C VAL A 303 22.13 -9.77 17.50
N GLU A 304 22.03 -10.90 16.82
CA GLU A 304 22.22 -10.97 15.39
C GLU A 304 20.99 -10.43 14.68
N ILE A 305 21.15 -9.37 13.89
CA ILE A 305 20.14 -8.95 12.92
C ILE A 305 20.31 -9.88 11.71
N ALA A 306 19.71 -11.04 11.77
CA ALA A 306 19.61 -11.91 10.60
C ALA A 306 18.70 -11.25 9.57
N ASN A 307 19.12 -11.24 8.32
CA ASN A 307 18.42 -10.70 7.16
C ASN A 307 16.90 -10.96 7.24
N ARG A 308 16.10 -9.87 7.32
CA ARG A 308 14.64 -9.82 7.32
C ARG A 308 13.92 -10.58 8.44
N ASN A 309 14.60 -11.34 9.28
CA ASN A 309 13.99 -12.00 10.42
C ASN A 309 14.19 -11.12 11.64
N GLU A 310 13.11 -10.52 12.09
CA GLU A 310 13.08 -9.75 13.33
C GLU A 310 13.38 -10.70 14.49
N THR A 311 14.31 -10.33 15.36
CA THR A 311 14.62 -11.16 16.52
C THR A 311 13.50 -11.01 17.54
N VAL A 312 12.77 -12.10 17.75
CA VAL A 312 11.68 -12.18 18.71
C VAL A 312 12.10 -13.07 19.88
N SER A 313 11.81 -12.63 21.08
CA SER A 313 12.09 -13.40 22.29
C SER A 313 11.00 -13.19 23.35
N LYS A 314 10.66 -14.24 24.07
CA LYS A 314 9.75 -14.14 25.24
C LYS A 314 10.37 -13.39 26.42
N ALA A 315 11.66 -13.12 26.41
CA ALA A 315 12.37 -12.45 27.50
C ALA A 315 12.98 -11.14 27.02
N SER A 316 12.97 -10.13 27.87
CA SER A 316 13.70 -8.89 27.67
C SER A 316 15.20 -9.13 27.60
N SER A 317 15.88 -8.33 26.80
CA SER A 317 17.35 -8.32 26.64
C SER A 317 17.88 -6.89 26.73
N LYS A 318 19.18 -6.71 26.54
CA LYS A 318 19.78 -5.37 26.46
C LYS A 318 19.33 -4.57 25.20
N ALA A 319 18.73 -5.25 24.23
CA ALA A 319 18.30 -4.62 22.97
C ALA A 319 16.77 -4.49 22.82
N ASN A 320 16.00 -5.17 23.65
CA ASN A 320 14.53 -5.13 23.57
C ASN A 320 13.86 -5.31 24.93
N LEU A 321 12.68 -4.72 25.06
CA LEU A 321 11.75 -5.00 26.16
C LEU A 321 10.61 -5.87 25.62
N THR A 322 10.36 -6.98 26.31
CA THR A 322 9.30 -7.91 25.92
C THR A 322 8.24 -7.95 27.01
N PHE A 323 6.99 -7.79 26.58
CA PHE A 323 5.81 -7.92 27.40
C PHE A 323 5.02 -9.13 26.90
N VAL A 324 4.67 -10.04 27.76
CA VAL A 324 3.93 -11.26 27.40
C VAL A 324 2.58 -11.26 28.09
N SER A 325 1.54 -11.64 27.36
CA SER A 325 0.20 -11.88 27.89
C SER A 325 -0.30 -13.20 27.34
N ASP A 326 -0.88 -14.02 28.21
CA ASP A 326 -1.50 -15.26 27.77
C ASP A 326 -2.80 -14.99 27.02
N VAL A 327 -3.00 -15.72 25.94
CA VAL A 327 -4.24 -15.74 25.18
C VAL A 327 -4.98 -17.02 25.54
N THR A 328 -6.14 -16.87 26.19
CA THR A 328 -6.90 -18.00 26.74
C THR A 328 -8.03 -18.49 25.86
N GLU A 329 -8.30 -17.77 24.77
CA GLU A 329 -9.34 -18.09 23.77
C GLU A 329 -8.93 -17.60 22.39
N ASP A 330 -9.52 -18.16 21.34
CA ASP A 330 -9.29 -17.72 19.97
C ASP A 330 -9.60 -16.23 19.82
N THR A 331 -8.58 -15.47 19.43
CA THR A 331 -8.66 -14.01 19.39
C THR A 331 -8.36 -13.50 17.99
N THR A 332 -9.27 -12.68 17.45
CA THR A 332 -9.07 -11.96 16.18
C THR A 332 -8.55 -10.55 16.45
N ILE A 333 -7.39 -10.23 15.88
CA ILE A 333 -6.80 -8.90 15.91
C ILE A 333 -7.00 -8.26 14.55
N LYS A 334 -7.66 -7.11 14.50
CA LYS A 334 -7.90 -6.32 13.27
C LYS A 334 -7.88 -4.83 13.56
N GLY A 335 -7.67 -4.03 12.52
CA GLY A 335 -7.65 -2.58 12.61
C GLY A 335 -6.32 -2.03 13.13
N HIS A 336 -6.29 -0.71 13.28
CA HIS A 336 -5.12 0.01 13.79
C HIS A 336 -4.83 -0.34 15.24
N ILE A 337 -3.59 -0.68 15.56
CA ILE A 337 -3.16 -1.09 16.90
C ILE A 337 -2.26 0.02 17.49
N PRO A 338 -2.82 0.98 18.22
CA PRO A 338 -2.01 2.01 18.87
C PRO A 338 -1.24 1.45 20.06
N VAL A 339 0.05 1.76 20.13
CA VAL A 339 0.89 1.45 21.29
C VAL A 339 1.17 2.75 22.03
N HIS A 340 0.82 2.78 23.32
CA HIS A 340 1.05 3.93 24.19
C HIS A 340 2.14 3.59 25.21
N PHE A 341 3.21 4.35 25.20
CA PHE A 341 4.30 4.18 26.17
C PHE A 341 4.87 5.55 26.59
N LYS A 342 5.62 5.56 27.67
CA LYS A 342 6.45 6.70 28.09
C LYS A 342 7.90 6.27 28.00
N ALA A 343 8.71 7.08 27.32
CA ALA A 343 10.15 6.85 27.23
C ALA A 343 10.92 8.14 27.49
N ALA A 344 12.15 8.00 27.93
CA ALA A 344 13.08 9.10 28.08
C ALA A 344 14.49 8.66 27.69
N LEU A 345 15.26 9.55 27.09
CA LEU A 345 16.68 9.32 26.85
C LEU A 345 17.46 9.38 28.15
N ALA A 346 18.38 8.45 28.34
CA ALA A 346 19.31 8.50 29.44
C ALA A 346 20.23 9.73 29.28
N LYS A 347 20.65 10.29 30.42
CA LYS A 347 21.54 11.47 30.44
C LYS A 347 22.83 11.19 29.67
N GLY A 348 23.18 12.10 28.77
CA GLY A 348 24.42 12.01 27.95
C GLY A 348 24.26 11.23 26.63
N GLN A 349 23.07 10.72 26.32
CA GLN A 349 22.75 10.11 25.02
C GLN A 349 22.41 11.19 23.97
N GLY A 350 22.42 10.80 22.69
CA GLY A 350 22.10 11.70 21.57
C GLY A 350 20.67 12.29 21.62
N LYS A 351 20.37 13.15 20.66
CA LYS A 351 19.08 13.86 20.63
C LYS A 351 17.96 13.07 19.96
N ASN A 352 18.28 12.06 19.16
CA ASN A 352 17.31 11.27 18.38
C ASN A 352 17.39 9.82 18.82
N PHE A 353 16.25 9.23 19.07
CA PHE A 353 16.12 7.84 19.48
C PHE A 353 14.93 7.18 18.78
N GLN A 354 15.21 6.13 18.02
CA GLN A 354 14.18 5.38 17.30
C GLN A 354 13.73 4.18 18.13
N ILE A 355 12.43 4.02 18.24
CA ILE A 355 11.80 2.85 18.87
C ILE A 355 10.99 2.10 17.82
N ASN A 356 11.21 0.79 17.77
CA ASN A 356 10.38 -0.15 17.02
C ASN A 356 9.49 -0.90 17.98
N ALA A 357 8.21 -1.03 17.66
CA ALA A 357 7.27 -1.87 18.39
C ALA A 357 6.80 -3.01 17.49
N LEU A 358 6.81 -4.22 18.03
CA LEU A 358 6.29 -5.41 17.35
C LEU A 358 5.17 -6.01 18.20
N LEU A 359 4.06 -6.36 17.56
CA LEU A 359 3.09 -7.28 18.12
C LEU A 359 3.32 -8.65 17.49
N VAL A 360 3.53 -9.63 18.34
CA VAL A 360 3.94 -10.99 17.93
C VAL A 360 3.02 -12.01 18.54
N ASP A 361 2.49 -12.90 17.72
CA ASP A 361 1.87 -14.13 18.16
C ASP A 361 2.95 -15.17 18.46
N VAL A 362 2.90 -15.75 19.65
CA VAL A 362 3.96 -16.62 20.16
C VAL A 362 3.34 -17.90 20.70
N ALA A 363 3.82 -19.05 20.25
CA ALA A 363 3.43 -20.35 20.75
C ALA A 363 4.60 -21.10 21.42
N ASP A 364 4.28 -22.11 22.18
CA ASP A 364 5.29 -23.01 22.78
C ASP A 364 5.81 -24.03 21.79
N GLU A 365 4.95 -24.42 20.84
CA GLU A 365 5.28 -25.34 19.75
C GLU A 365 5.13 -24.64 18.39
N ASP A 366 5.74 -25.23 17.36
CA ASP A 366 5.62 -24.70 15.99
C ASP A 366 4.18 -24.83 15.48
N PHE A 367 3.68 -23.76 14.90
CA PHE A 367 2.39 -23.70 14.23
C PHE A 367 2.52 -23.33 12.75
N ASP A 368 1.56 -23.75 11.95
CA ASP A 368 1.51 -23.42 10.54
C ASP A 368 0.89 -22.04 10.36
N VAL A 369 1.52 -21.20 9.56
CA VAL A 369 1.04 -19.87 9.22
C VAL A 369 1.43 -19.52 7.78
N VAL A 370 0.64 -18.71 7.10
CA VAL A 370 1.00 -18.18 5.80
C VAL A 370 2.25 -17.31 5.94
N GLY A 371 3.31 -17.71 5.26
CA GLY A 371 4.59 -16.98 5.26
C GLY A 371 4.56 -15.75 4.37
N ASN A 372 5.52 -14.85 4.56
CA ASN A 372 5.73 -13.72 3.67
C ASN A 372 6.19 -14.20 2.29
N GLY A 373 5.58 -13.69 1.22
CA GLY A 373 5.92 -14.05 -0.16
C GLY A 373 5.55 -15.48 -0.55
N SER A 374 4.61 -16.07 0.15
CA SER A 374 4.23 -17.48 0.02
C SER A 374 3.13 -17.75 -1.00
N VAL A 375 2.77 -16.78 -1.82
CA VAL A 375 1.86 -17.04 -2.93
C VAL A 375 2.65 -17.61 -4.08
N LYS A 376 2.40 -18.88 -4.39
CA LYS A 376 2.98 -19.56 -5.54
C LYS A 376 2.03 -19.56 -6.73
N GLN A 377 2.60 -19.61 -7.90
CA GLN A 377 1.86 -19.85 -9.13
C GLN A 377 1.51 -21.33 -9.25
N ASP A 378 0.23 -21.67 -9.32
CA ASP A 378 -0.19 -23.01 -9.72
C ASP A 378 0.04 -23.17 -11.23
N LYS A 379 0.98 -24.05 -11.59
CA LYS A 379 1.30 -24.35 -12.98
C LYS A 379 0.28 -25.29 -13.64
N THR A 380 -0.66 -25.83 -12.88
CA THR A 380 -1.65 -26.81 -13.36
C THR A 380 -2.99 -26.16 -13.73
N ALA A 381 -3.17 -24.88 -13.44
CA ALA A 381 -4.41 -24.18 -13.77
C ALA A 381 -4.59 -24.06 -15.28
N ASP A 382 -5.85 -24.05 -15.71
CA ASP A 382 -6.24 -23.93 -17.11
C ASP A 382 -5.65 -22.67 -17.76
N ALA A 383 -5.30 -22.80 -19.04
CA ALA A 383 -4.74 -21.67 -19.80
C ALA A 383 -5.80 -20.57 -19.96
N PHE A 384 -5.41 -19.35 -19.61
CA PHE A 384 -6.22 -18.16 -19.81
C PHE A 384 -5.64 -17.30 -20.93
N TRP A 385 -6.52 -16.84 -21.82
CA TRP A 385 -6.11 -15.99 -22.92
C TRP A 385 -5.95 -14.53 -22.47
N MET A 386 -4.73 -14.03 -22.48
CA MET A 386 -4.41 -12.62 -22.22
C MET A 386 -3.77 -12.00 -23.48
N GLY A 387 -4.57 -11.38 -24.30
CA GLY A 387 -4.10 -10.79 -25.55
C GLY A 387 -3.62 -11.87 -26.55
N SER A 388 -2.40 -11.72 -27.07
CA SER A 388 -1.80 -12.68 -28.02
C SER A 388 -1.12 -13.89 -27.34
N ASN A 389 -1.05 -13.94 -26.03
CA ASN A 389 -0.36 -15.00 -25.30
C ASN A 389 -1.35 -15.82 -24.48
N LEU A 390 -1.27 -17.14 -24.62
CA LEU A 390 -1.87 -18.08 -23.69
C LEU A 390 -0.98 -18.11 -22.44
N SER A 391 -1.49 -17.58 -21.35
CA SER A 391 -0.83 -17.71 -20.05
C SER A 391 -1.61 -18.70 -19.21
N ASN A 392 -0.91 -19.58 -18.48
CA ASN A 392 -1.57 -20.39 -17.47
C ASN A 392 -2.20 -19.46 -16.43
N LEU A 393 -3.41 -19.79 -16.01
CA LEU A 393 -4.05 -19.08 -14.92
C LEU A 393 -3.18 -19.29 -13.67
N SER A 394 -2.62 -18.21 -13.15
CA SER A 394 -1.90 -18.26 -11.90
C SER A 394 -2.91 -18.24 -10.78
N VAL A 395 -3.19 -19.38 -10.18
CA VAL A 395 -4.00 -19.50 -8.97
C VAL A 395 -3.10 -19.31 -7.77
N ALA A 396 -3.57 -18.59 -6.77
CA ALA A 396 -2.84 -18.41 -5.54
C ALA A 396 -2.77 -19.72 -4.74
N GLU A 397 -1.59 -20.27 -4.64
CA GLU A 397 -1.26 -21.34 -3.71
C GLU A 397 -0.45 -20.75 -2.57
N TYR A 398 -0.96 -20.86 -1.35
CA TYR A 398 -0.30 -20.29 -0.18
C TYR A 398 0.63 -21.30 0.46
N GLU A 399 1.89 -20.91 0.60
CA GLU A 399 2.87 -21.69 1.34
C GLU A 399 2.76 -21.40 2.82
N THR A 400 2.50 -22.41 3.63
CA THR A 400 2.60 -22.29 5.08
C THR A 400 4.01 -22.58 5.53
N ILE A 401 4.47 -21.84 6.54
CA ILE A 401 5.73 -22.10 7.22
C ILE A 401 5.44 -22.50 8.67
N LYS A 402 6.31 -23.33 9.22
CA LYS A 402 6.29 -23.70 10.63
C LYS A 402 7.12 -22.71 11.43
N THR A 403 6.52 -22.11 12.44
CA THR A 403 7.18 -21.12 13.29
C THR A 403 6.57 -21.08 14.69
N LYS A 404 7.35 -20.64 15.66
CA LYS A 404 6.87 -20.31 17.00
C LYS A 404 6.46 -18.85 17.14
N TYR A 405 6.73 -18.03 16.14
CA TYR A 405 6.55 -16.58 16.19
C TYR A 405 5.97 -16.07 14.87
N LYS A 406 4.88 -15.33 14.94
CA LYS A 406 4.36 -14.57 13.82
C LYS A 406 4.26 -13.10 14.19
N VAL A 407 5.01 -12.24 13.51
CA VAL A 407 4.83 -10.79 13.62
C VAL A 407 3.50 -10.41 12.98
N ILE A 408 2.60 -9.87 13.79
CA ILE A 408 1.24 -9.48 13.39
C ILE A 408 1.20 -8.02 12.97
N ALA A 409 1.90 -7.15 13.72
CA ALA A 409 1.97 -5.73 13.43
C ALA A 409 3.31 -5.17 13.89
N LYS A 410 3.72 -4.09 13.24
CA LYS A 410 4.95 -3.35 13.56
C LYS A 410 4.75 -1.85 13.39
N GLY A 411 5.46 -1.09 14.20
CA GLY A 411 5.43 0.36 14.14
C GLY A 411 6.76 0.97 14.60
N TRP A 412 6.98 2.20 14.19
CA TRP A 412 8.22 2.94 14.45
C TRP A 412 7.90 4.37 14.87
N ILE A 413 8.73 4.91 15.75
CA ILE A 413 8.68 6.31 16.15
C ILE A 413 10.09 6.82 16.43
N ASN A 414 10.36 8.07 16.09
CA ASN A 414 11.53 8.83 16.52
C ASN A 414 11.11 9.77 17.67
N LEU A 415 11.88 9.74 18.77
CA LEU A 415 11.64 10.54 19.98
C LEU A 415 12.63 11.69 20.07
#